data_7f0915a592c318115ef6774813e99633
#
_entry.id   7f0915a592c318115ef6774813e99633
#
_cell.length_a   1.000
_cell.length_b   1.000
_cell.length_c   1.000
_cell.angle_alpha   90.00
_cell.angle_beta   90.00
_cell.angle_gamma   90.00
#
_symmetry.space_group_name_H-M   'P 1'
#
loop_
_entity.id
_entity.type
_entity.pdbx_description
1 polymer ?
#
loop_
_entity_poly.entity_id
_entity_poly.type
_entity_poly.pdbx_seq_one_letter_code
_entity_poly.pdbx_strand_id
1 'polypeptide(L)'
;MIQLLLIRDSIKSVVKKYNAAIVPIFRFVAAFITFLLINYNLGYNEKFSGISVVVMFSAISAFFPMAVTVFLAGLLMTIHIYSASMFLALIFVLIIAILYFMLVRFAPEYSGLIIAVPVLSFFHMEALTPMAVGLTGNPIAIFAMVPGVFISTLFNVIKEAVKMSAGNTQIEDNLQIYIYVMKSLIENKLMILTIVSSICVYFAAYVCRRLAISHAYILGILAGMIVNLMVMIIGGLIFDVKTDVFWVFLGTMLSGVFAFVVQFFKYLLDYTSVEHLQFDDDDYFYYVTAVPKLSVTSPNLNILKINGNETDKE
;
A
#
# COMPACT_ATOMS: atom_id res chain seq x y z
N MET A 1 -8.78 -26.19 8.02
CA MET A 1 -7.67 -25.36 8.49
C MET A 1 -6.32 -25.84 7.98
N ILE A 2 -5.97 -27.13 8.14
CA ILE A 2 -4.70 -27.71 7.67
C ILE A 2 -4.50 -27.54 6.16
N GLN A 3 -5.51 -27.76 5.33
CA GLN A 3 -5.42 -27.59 3.87
C GLN A 3 -5.08 -26.15 3.45
N LEU A 4 -5.64 -25.15 4.13
CA LEU A 4 -5.34 -23.74 3.85
C LEU A 4 -3.89 -23.39 4.22
N LEU A 5 -3.36 -23.97 5.29
CA LEU A 5 -1.95 -23.80 5.69
C LEU A 5 -1.01 -24.44 4.65
N LEU A 6 -1.33 -25.63 4.17
CA LEU A 6 -0.55 -26.31 3.10
C LEU A 6 -0.55 -25.50 1.79
N ILE A 7 -1.69 -24.94 1.39
CA ILE A 7 -1.78 -24.06 0.22
C ILE A 7 -0.91 -22.82 0.42
N ARG A 8 -0.99 -22.17 1.59
CA ARG A 8 -0.17 -21.01 1.91
C ARG A 8 1.33 -21.33 1.81
N ASP A 9 1.76 -22.45 2.40
CA ASP A 9 3.18 -22.84 2.44
C ASP A 9 3.68 -23.22 1.04
N SER A 10 2.83 -23.85 0.24
CA SER A 10 3.10 -24.09 -1.19
C SER A 10 3.28 -22.77 -1.94
N ILE A 11 2.38 -21.80 -1.74
CA ILE A 11 2.48 -20.46 -2.36
C ILE A 11 3.75 -19.74 -1.88
N LYS A 12 4.05 -19.74 -0.57
CA LYS A 12 5.27 -19.12 -0.03
C LYS A 12 6.53 -19.76 -0.62
N SER A 13 6.59 -21.08 -0.75
CA SER A 13 7.71 -21.78 -1.34
C SER A 13 7.93 -21.43 -2.81
N VAL A 14 6.84 -21.34 -3.59
CA VAL A 14 6.87 -20.91 -4.99
C VAL A 14 7.33 -19.44 -5.09
N VAL A 15 6.78 -18.55 -4.26
CA VAL A 15 7.18 -17.13 -4.23
C VAL A 15 8.66 -17.00 -3.88
N LYS A 16 9.16 -17.75 -2.88
CA LYS A 16 10.57 -17.74 -2.49
C LYS A 16 11.47 -18.28 -3.62
N LYS A 17 11.06 -19.38 -4.27
CA LYS A 17 11.82 -20.00 -5.37
C LYS A 17 11.89 -19.10 -6.61
N TYR A 18 10.80 -18.43 -6.95
CA TYR A 18 10.70 -17.60 -8.16
C TYR A 18 10.67 -16.09 -7.84
N ASN A 19 11.22 -15.67 -6.71
CA ASN A 19 11.19 -14.29 -6.25
C ASN A 19 11.73 -13.30 -7.29
N ALA A 20 12.80 -13.69 -8.01
CA ALA A 20 13.40 -12.87 -9.07
C ALA A 20 12.44 -12.55 -10.23
N ALA A 21 11.44 -13.42 -10.49
CA ALA A 21 10.42 -13.18 -11.52
C ALA A 21 9.15 -12.53 -10.93
N ILE A 22 8.75 -12.95 -9.73
CA ILE A 22 7.48 -12.51 -9.11
C ILE A 22 7.54 -11.03 -8.73
N VAL A 23 8.67 -10.54 -8.22
CA VAL A 23 8.81 -9.13 -7.82
C VAL A 23 8.65 -8.17 -9.01
N PRO A 24 9.32 -8.37 -10.17
CA PRO A 24 9.06 -7.55 -11.35
C PRO A 24 7.62 -7.63 -11.87
N ILE A 25 7.00 -8.83 -11.85
CA ILE A 25 5.60 -8.99 -12.26
C ILE A 25 4.68 -8.20 -11.34
N PHE A 26 4.88 -8.28 -10.02
CA PHE A 26 4.07 -7.52 -9.07
C PHE A 26 4.23 -6.00 -9.28
N ARG A 27 5.46 -5.53 -9.48
CA ARG A 27 5.73 -4.11 -9.78
C ARG A 27 5.08 -3.67 -11.10
N PHE A 28 5.15 -4.53 -12.12
CA PHE A 28 4.49 -4.28 -13.40
C PHE A 28 2.98 -4.10 -13.23
N VAL A 29 2.31 -5.04 -12.54
CA VAL A 29 0.87 -5.00 -12.33
C VAL A 29 0.46 -3.76 -11.51
N ALA A 30 1.18 -3.47 -10.43
CA ALA A 30 0.91 -2.28 -9.62
C ALA A 30 1.08 -0.98 -10.42
N ALA A 31 2.15 -0.87 -11.21
CA ALA A 31 2.39 0.27 -12.08
C ALA A 31 1.34 0.36 -13.19
N PHE A 32 0.97 -0.77 -13.79
CA PHE A 32 -0.04 -0.83 -14.85
C PHE A 32 -1.40 -0.30 -14.37
N ILE A 33 -1.86 -0.76 -13.20
CA ILE A 33 -3.09 -0.26 -12.59
C ILE A 33 -2.98 1.25 -12.33
N THR A 34 -1.85 1.72 -11.80
CA THR A 34 -1.62 3.13 -11.51
C THR A 34 -1.68 4.00 -12.75
N PHE A 35 -0.95 3.66 -13.81
CA PHE A 35 -0.92 4.44 -15.05
C PHE A 35 -2.25 4.37 -15.79
N LEU A 36 -2.94 3.22 -15.74
CA LEU A 36 -4.26 3.07 -16.29
C LEU A 36 -5.28 3.99 -15.58
N LEU A 37 -5.25 4.06 -14.25
CA LEU A 37 -6.10 4.95 -13.48
C LEU A 37 -5.79 6.43 -13.75
N ILE A 38 -4.51 6.79 -13.92
CA ILE A 38 -4.11 8.16 -14.30
C ILE A 38 -4.71 8.51 -15.66
N ASN A 39 -4.54 7.65 -16.66
CA ASN A 39 -5.06 7.90 -18.02
C ASN A 39 -6.59 7.94 -18.03
N TYR A 40 -7.25 7.04 -17.29
CA TYR A 40 -8.71 7.02 -17.21
C TYR A 40 -9.29 8.32 -16.60
N ASN A 41 -8.61 8.86 -15.60
CA ASN A 41 -9.11 10.02 -14.87
C ASN A 41 -8.68 11.37 -15.46
N LEU A 42 -7.45 11.46 -15.94
CA LEU A 42 -6.90 12.72 -16.50
C LEU A 42 -7.01 12.74 -18.01
N GLY A 43 -6.49 11.79 -18.72
CA GLY A 43 -6.67 11.55 -20.16
C GLY A 43 -6.63 12.75 -21.13
N TYR A 44 -6.17 13.94 -20.67
CA TYR A 44 -6.24 15.18 -21.44
C TYR A 44 -5.31 15.22 -22.66
N ASN A 45 -4.27 14.38 -22.66
CA ASN A 45 -3.35 14.27 -23.79
C ASN A 45 -3.60 12.97 -24.56
N GLU A 46 -4.15 13.06 -25.77
CA GLU A 46 -4.48 11.90 -26.61
C GLU A 46 -3.26 11.03 -26.95
N LYS A 47 -2.07 11.63 -27.11
CA LYS A 47 -0.84 10.90 -27.45
C LYS A 47 -0.35 10.03 -26.31
N PHE A 48 -0.55 10.47 -25.06
CA PHE A 48 -0.09 9.77 -23.86
C PHE A 48 -1.20 8.97 -23.16
N SER A 49 -2.46 9.08 -23.57
CA SER A 49 -3.58 8.29 -23.02
C SER A 49 -3.65 6.86 -23.59
N GLY A 50 -2.83 6.54 -24.61
CA GLY A 50 -2.82 5.22 -25.24
C GLY A 50 -2.32 4.12 -24.32
N ILE A 51 -2.91 2.91 -24.47
CA ILE A 51 -2.52 1.71 -23.69
C ILE A 51 -1.04 1.34 -23.89
N SER A 52 -0.46 1.68 -25.05
CA SER A 52 0.97 1.47 -25.35
C SER A 52 1.90 2.23 -24.41
N VAL A 53 1.54 3.45 -24.03
CA VAL A 53 2.30 4.27 -23.07
C VAL A 53 2.19 3.66 -21.66
N VAL A 54 1.00 3.21 -21.28
CA VAL A 54 0.77 2.50 -20.00
C VAL A 54 1.66 1.27 -19.90
N VAL A 55 1.66 0.42 -20.94
CA VAL A 55 2.48 -0.80 -20.98
C VAL A 55 3.97 -0.46 -20.93
N MET A 56 4.42 0.54 -21.70
CA MET A 56 5.82 0.95 -21.75
C MET A 56 6.30 1.44 -20.36
N PHE A 57 5.56 2.33 -19.71
CA PHE A 57 5.91 2.84 -18.39
C PHE A 57 5.85 1.76 -17.31
N SER A 58 4.89 0.85 -17.41
CA SER A 58 4.78 -0.30 -16.51
C SER A 58 5.95 -1.28 -16.68
N ALA A 59 6.39 -1.50 -17.92
CA ALA A 59 7.55 -2.34 -18.20
C ALA A 59 8.84 -1.74 -17.62
N ILE A 60 9.03 -0.42 -17.74
CA ILE A 60 10.15 0.26 -17.09
C ILE A 60 10.05 0.09 -15.57
N SER A 61 8.88 0.35 -14.99
CA SER A 61 8.65 0.24 -13.54
C SER A 61 8.89 -1.15 -12.97
N ALA A 62 8.74 -2.20 -13.78
CA ALA A 62 8.97 -3.60 -13.36
C ALA A 62 10.41 -3.85 -12.91
N PHE A 63 11.38 -3.23 -13.56
CA PHE A 63 12.80 -3.46 -13.31
C PHE A 63 13.42 -2.49 -12.30
N PHE A 64 12.74 -1.40 -11.97
CA PHE A 64 13.23 -0.36 -11.08
C PHE A 64 12.53 -0.38 -9.71
N PRO A 65 13.10 0.26 -8.66
CA PRO A 65 12.43 0.46 -7.38
C PRO A 65 11.10 1.22 -7.52
N MET A 66 10.17 1.00 -6.58
CA MET A 66 8.85 1.68 -6.59
C MET A 66 8.94 3.21 -6.59
N ALA A 67 10.04 3.80 -6.10
CA ALA A 67 10.27 5.24 -6.18
C ALA A 67 10.32 5.76 -7.63
N VAL A 68 10.84 4.96 -8.57
CA VAL A 68 10.83 5.30 -10.00
C VAL A 68 9.41 5.27 -10.55
N THR A 69 8.57 4.34 -10.11
CA THR A 69 7.14 4.30 -10.48
C THR A 69 6.42 5.56 -10.00
N VAL A 70 6.70 6.05 -8.78
CA VAL A 70 6.16 7.33 -8.26
C VAL A 70 6.60 8.50 -9.15
N PHE A 71 7.88 8.54 -9.52
CA PHE A 71 8.40 9.57 -10.42
C PHE A 71 7.72 9.55 -11.78
N LEU A 72 7.61 8.37 -12.41
CA LEU A 72 6.94 8.20 -13.71
C LEU A 72 5.45 8.55 -13.64
N ALA A 73 4.79 8.22 -12.54
CA ALA A 73 3.39 8.60 -12.31
C ALA A 73 3.23 10.12 -12.23
N GLY A 74 4.08 10.81 -11.47
CA GLY A 74 4.12 12.26 -11.41
C GLY A 74 4.40 12.90 -12.77
N LEU A 75 5.31 12.33 -13.55
CA LEU A 75 5.64 12.79 -14.91
C LEU A 75 4.44 12.62 -15.85
N LEU A 76 3.78 11.46 -15.86
CA LEU A 76 2.61 11.22 -16.71
C LEU A 76 1.45 12.16 -16.34
N MET A 77 1.18 12.36 -15.06
CA MET A 77 0.18 13.33 -14.60
C MET A 77 0.53 14.76 -15.05
N THR A 78 1.80 15.15 -14.94
CA THR A 78 2.27 16.47 -15.41
C THR A 78 2.00 16.67 -16.90
N ILE A 79 2.27 15.66 -17.74
CA ILE A 79 2.04 15.73 -19.18
C ILE A 79 0.54 15.94 -19.48
N HIS A 80 -0.34 15.22 -18.80
CA HIS A 80 -1.78 15.38 -18.98
C HIS A 80 -2.25 16.77 -18.52
N ILE A 81 -1.81 17.23 -17.35
CA ILE A 81 -2.19 18.54 -16.81
C ILE A 81 -1.65 19.66 -17.68
N TYR A 82 -0.41 19.53 -18.21
CA TYR A 82 0.19 20.50 -19.13
C TYR A 82 -0.64 20.67 -20.40
N SER A 83 -1.18 19.58 -20.94
CA SER A 83 -2.04 19.63 -22.12
C SER A 83 -3.39 20.31 -21.87
N ALA A 84 -3.85 20.34 -20.62
CA ALA A 84 -5.06 21.05 -20.24
C ALA A 84 -4.77 22.51 -19.84
N SER A 85 -3.71 22.75 -19.06
CA SER A 85 -3.29 24.08 -18.62
C SER A 85 -1.83 24.09 -18.21
N MET A 86 -1.01 24.88 -18.90
CA MET A 86 0.40 25.08 -18.58
C MET A 86 0.62 25.60 -17.15
N PHE A 87 -0.25 26.51 -16.71
CA PHE A 87 -0.14 27.11 -15.39
C PHE A 87 -0.42 26.10 -14.26
N LEU A 88 -1.45 25.27 -14.42
CA LEU A 88 -1.75 24.22 -13.44
C LEU A 88 -0.62 23.17 -13.38
N ALA A 89 -0.01 22.85 -14.52
CA ALA A 89 1.12 21.93 -14.56
C ALA A 89 2.32 22.44 -13.76
N LEU A 90 2.58 23.75 -13.79
CA LEU A 90 3.68 24.35 -13.03
C LEU A 90 3.49 24.20 -11.52
N ILE A 91 2.28 24.49 -11.03
CA ILE A 91 1.96 24.27 -9.60
C ILE A 91 2.08 22.79 -9.25
N PHE A 92 1.52 21.92 -10.08
CA PHE A 92 1.54 20.50 -9.85
C PHE A 92 2.98 19.95 -9.76
N VAL A 93 3.85 20.33 -10.68
CA VAL A 93 5.26 19.93 -10.66
C VAL A 93 5.96 20.37 -9.38
N LEU A 94 5.73 21.61 -8.94
CA LEU A 94 6.33 22.13 -7.71
C LEU A 94 5.89 21.31 -6.48
N ILE A 95 4.59 21.04 -6.36
CA ILE A 95 4.05 20.27 -5.24
C ILE A 95 4.59 18.83 -5.27
N ILE A 96 4.52 18.17 -6.43
CA ILE A 96 4.99 16.78 -6.57
C ILE A 96 6.50 16.68 -6.33
N ALA A 97 7.29 17.66 -6.77
CA ALA A 97 8.73 17.68 -6.51
C ALA A 97 9.03 17.74 -5.01
N ILE A 98 8.34 18.62 -4.26
CA ILE A 98 8.50 18.69 -2.79
C ILE A 98 8.15 17.35 -2.13
N LEU A 99 7.01 16.76 -2.51
CA LEU A 99 6.58 15.46 -1.97
C LEU A 99 7.54 14.33 -2.31
N TYR A 100 8.07 14.31 -3.55
CA TYR A 100 9.03 13.32 -3.99
C TYR A 100 10.35 13.41 -3.24
N PHE A 101 10.90 14.63 -3.07
CA PHE A 101 12.11 14.83 -2.27
C PHE A 101 11.90 14.45 -0.82
N MET A 102 10.76 14.79 -0.25
CA MET A 102 10.40 14.37 1.11
C MET A 102 10.36 12.84 1.24
N LEU A 103 9.75 12.14 0.28
CA LEU A 103 9.70 10.67 0.25
C LEU A 103 11.10 10.05 0.19
N VAL A 104 11.90 10.48 -0.80
CA VAL A 104 13.26 9.93 -1.01
C VAL A 104 14.14 10.15 0.20
N ARG A 105 13.93 11.26 0.93
CA ARG A 105 14.72 11.59 2.14
C ARG A 105 14.31 10.79 3.37
N PHE A 106 13.01 10.60 3.59
CA PHE A 106 12.52 10.08 4.87
C PHE A 106 12.04 8.62 4.81
N ALA A 107 11.50 8.17 3.70
CA ALA A 107 10.86 6.86 3.62
C ALA A 107 10.96 6.18 2.24
N PRO A 108 12.18 6.01 1.67
CA PRO A 108 12.33 5.45 0.32
C PRO A 108 11.79 4.02 0.20
N GLU A 109 11.89 3.23 1.27
CA GLU A 109 11.41 1.83 1.31
C GLU A 109 9.88 1.75 1.24
N TYR A 110 9.19 2.79 1.68
CA TYR A 110 7.73 2.88 1.70
C TYR A 110 7.13 3.63 0.49
N SER A 111 7.93 3.88 -0.55
CA SER A 111 7.47 4.58 -1.76
C SER A 111 6.24 3.94 -2.41
N GLY A 112 6.08 2.63 -2.29
CA GLY A 112 4.89 1.92 -2.76
C GLY A 112 3.58 2.39 -2.11
N LEU A 113 3.63 2.91 -0.88
CA LEU A 113 2.44 3.42 -0.18
C LEU A 113 1.88 4.69 -0.83
N ILE A 114 2.75 5.54 -1.38
CA ILE A 114 2.33 6.76 -2.10
C ILE A 114 1.48 6.42 -3.32
N ILE A 115 1.73 5.28 -3.95
CA ILE A 115 0.94 4.78 -5.07
C ILE A 115 -0.29 4.02 -4.56
N ALA A 116 -0.10 3.19 -3.53
CA ALA A 116 -1.18 2.35 -3.01
C ALA A 116 -2.34 3.18 -2.45
N VAL A 117 -2.06 4.29 -1.74
CA VAL A 117 -3.12 5.11 -1.14
C VAL A 117 -4.06 5.70 -2.19
N PRO A 118 -3.61 6.42 -3.24
CA PRO A 118 -4.50 6.94 -4.28
C PRO A 118 -5.24 5.83 -5.06
N VAL A 119 -4.56 4.73 -5.35
CA VAL A 119 -5.17 3.59 -6.05
C VAL A 119 -6.29 2.97 -5.22
N LEU A 120 -6.06 2.74 -3.94
CA LEU A 120 -7.07 2.18 -3.03
C LEU A 120 -8.19 3.16 -2.72
N SER A 121 -7.89 4.46 -2.64
CA SER A 121 -8.90 5.52 -2.50
C SER A 121 -9.88 5.54 -3.68
N PHE A 122 -9.40 5.27 -4.90
CA PHE A 122 -10.27 5.12 -6.07
C PHE A 122 -11.30 3.99 -5.92
N PHE A 123 -10.94 2.93 -5.19
CA PHE A 123 -11.84 1.81 -4.87
C PHE A 123 -12.58 1.98 -3.53
N HIS A 124 -12.53 3.15 -2.91
CA HIS A 124 -13.07 3.42 -1.56
C HIS A 124 -12.46 2.56 -0.45
N MET A 125 -11.28 1.98 -0.67
CA MET A 125 -10.58 1.11 0.27
C MET A 125 -9.46 1.85 1.03
N GLU A 126 -9.72 3.07 1.46
CA GLU A 126 -8.73 3.95 2.09
C GLU A 126 -8.17 3.37 3.41
N ALA A 127 -8.99 2.64 4.15
CA ALA A 127 -8.60 2.03 5.41
C ALA A 127 -7.63 0.85 5.27
N LEU A 128 -7.51 0.25 4.07
CA LEU A 128 -6.64 -0.92 3.86
C LEU A 128 -5.17 -0.58 4.10
N THR A 129 -4.70 0.53 3.54
CA THR A 129 -3.29 0.94 3.67
C THR A 129 -2.88 1.12 5.13
N PRO A 130 -3.56 1.94 5.96
CA PRO A 130 -3.19 2.12 7.35
C PRO A 130 -3.33 0.85 8.18
N MET A 131 -4.34 0.00 7.94
CA MET A 131 -4.46 -1.30 8.61
C MET A 131 -3.28 -2.21 8.25
N ALA A 132 -3.01 -2.44 6.97
CA ALA A 132 -1.94 -3.30 6.51
C ALA A 132 -0.58 -2.83 7.03
N VAL A 133 -0.31 -1.53 6.98
CA VAL A 133 0.94 -0.94 7.46
C VAL A 133 1.02 -0.97 8.98
N GLY A 134 -0.07 -0.71 9.71
CA GLY A 134 -0.15 -0.85 11.16
C GLY A 134 0.18 -2.25 11.64
N LEU A 135 -0.28 -3.28 10.92
CA LEU A 135 0.03 -4.68 11.21
C LEU A 135 1.47 -5.07 10.82
N THR A 136 2.08 -4.44 9.80
CA THR A 136 3.31 -4.94 9.17
C THR A 136 4.51 -4.02 9.29
N GLY A 137 4.28 -2.72 9.36
CA GLY A 137 5.31 -1.69 9.20
C GLY A 137 5.81 -1.09 10.50
N ASN A 138 6.77 -0.20 10.33
CA ASN A 138 7.28 0.68 11.36
C ASN A 138 6.56 2.04 11.32
N PRO A 139 6.60 2.84 12.40
CA PRO A 139 6.01 4.19 12.43
C PRO A 139 6.48 5.13 11.32
N ILE A 140 7.68 4.92 10.78
CA ILE A 140 8.23 5.67 9.64
C ILE A 140 7.34 5.60 8.40
N ALA A 141 6.56 4.53 8.23
CA ALA A 141 5.65 4.37 7.11
C ALA A 141 4.55 5.46 7.04
N ILE A 142 4.23 6.10 8.17
CA ILE A 142 3.29 7.24 8.21
C ILE A 142 3.78 8.38 7.30
N PHE A 143 5.09 8.61 7.25
CA PHE A 143 5.69 9.64 6.37
C PHE A 143 5.49 9.39 4.87
N ALA A 144 5.20 8.16 4.46
CA ALA A 144 4.83 7.86 3.07
C ALA A 144 3.31 7.83 2.87
N MET A 145 2.55 7.48 3.91
CA MET A 145 1.10 7.33 3.86
C MET A 145 0.39 8.69 3.80
N VAL A 146 0.82 9.67 4.60
CA VAL A 146 0.26 11.03 4.62
C VAL A 146 0.40 11.73 3.25
N PRO A 147 1.59 11.77 2.61
CA PRO A 147 1.72 12.24 1.23
C PRO A 147 0.83 11.49 0.23
N GLY A 148 0.60 10.18 0.42
CA GLY A 148 -0.32 9.42 -0.42
C GLY A 148 -1.75 9.94 -0.37
N VAL A 149 -2.27 10.25 0.82
CA VAL A 149 -3.60 10.88 0.99
C VAL A 149 -3.62 12.28 0.37
N PHE A 150 -2.55 13.04 0.56
CA PHE A 150 -2.43 14.37 -0.04
C PHE A 150 -2.46 14.31 -1.57
N ILE A 151 -1.73 13.36 -2.19
CA ILE A 151 -1.73 13.15 -3.65
C ILE A 151 -3.12 12.75 -4.15
N SER A 152 -3.83 11.88 -3.43
CA SER A 152 -5.22 11.52 -3.77
C SER A 152 -6.14 12.74 -3.82
N THR A 153 -6.02 13.62 -2.83
CA THR A 153 -6.79 14.88 -2.78
C THR A 153 -6.35 15.86 -3.86
N LEU A 154 -5.04 16.05 -4.04
CA LEU A 154 -4.47 16.91 -5.08
C LEU A 154 -4.98 16.50 -6.46
N PHE A 155 -5.05 15.20 -6.73
CA PHE A 155 -5.58 14.66 -7.96
C PHE A 155 -7.02 15.11 -8.23
N ASN A 156 -7.90 15.04 -7.23
CA ASN A 156 -9.29 15.47 -7.35
C ASN A 156 -9.41 17.00 -7.53
N VAL A 157 -8.65 17.78 -6.77
CA VAL A 157 -8.63 19.24 -6.86
C VAL A 157 -8.15 19.69 -8.25
N ILE A 158 -7.11 19.10 -8.78
CA ILE A 158 -6.60 19.41 -10.13
C ILE A 158 -7.62 19.05 -11.21
N LYS A 159 -8.28 17.92 -11.08
CA LYS A 159 -9.34 17.51 -12.01
C LYS A 159 -10.48 18.54 -12.08
N GLU A 160 -10.87 19.10 -10.94
CA GLU A 160 -11.87 20.17 -10.87
C GLU A 160 -11.34 21.51 -11.42
N ALA A 161 -10.10 21.88 -11.08
CA ALA A 161 -9.45 23.07 -11.57
C ALA A 161 -9.30 23.07 -13.10
N VAL A 162 -8.99 21.90 -13.70
CA VAL A 162 -8.93 21.77 -15.17
C VAL A 162 -10.30 21.98 -15.81
N LYS A 163 -11.39 21.48 -15.20
CA LYS A 163 -12.73 21.74 -15.71
C LYS A 163 -13.09 23.23 -15.69
N MET A 164 -12.65 23.97 -14.66
CA MET A 164 -12.83 25.42 -14.59
C MET A 164 -11.97 26.16 -15.63
N SER A 165 -10.76 25.68 -15.89
CA SER A 165 -9.83 26.28 -16.88
C SER A 165 -10.31 26.11 -18.31
N ALA A 166 -11.08 25.09 -18.65
CA ALA A 166 -11.48 24.77 -20.01
C ALA A 166 -12.38 25.85 -20.68
N GLY A 167 -12.91 26.79 -19.90
CA GLY A 167 -13.74 27.91 -20.39
C GLY A 167 -13.04 29.27 -20.46
N ASN A 168 -11.83 29.42 -19.89
CA ASN A 168 -11.26 30.71 -19.57
C ASN A 168 -9.83 30.88 -20.12
N THR A 169 -9.64 31.97 -20.90
CA THR A 169 -8.33 32.27 -21.55
C THR A 169 -7.64 33.53 -20.99
N GLN A 170 -8.23 34.21 -20.02
CA GLN A 170 -7.70 35.47 -19.50
C GLN A 170 -6.74 35.26 -18.31
N ILE A 171 -5.75 36.14 -18.16
CA ILE A 171 -4.73 36.05 -17.09
C ILE A 171 -5.33 36.19 -15.69
N GLU A 172 -6.36 37.03 -15.54
CA GLU A 172 -7.09 37.20 -14.28
C GLU A 172 -7.80 35.93 -13.84
N ASP A 173 -8.33 35.17 -14.78
CA ASP A 173 -8.97 33.87 -14.53
C ASP A 173 -7.96 32.83 -14.08
N ASN A 174 -6.73 32.86 -14.59
CA ASN A 174 -5.66 31.97 -14.15
C ASN A 174 -5.28 32.22 -12.67
N LEU A 175 -5.26 33.46 -12.21
CA LEU A 175 -5.00 33.80 -10.82
C LEU A 175 -6.08 33.24 -9.90
N GLN A 176 -7.34 33.33 -10.31
CA GLN A 176 -8.45 32.75 -9.56
C GLN A 176 -8.36 31.22 -9.45
N ILE A 177 -7.92 30.55 -10.50
CA ILE A 177 -7.68 29.10 -10.50
C ILE A 177 -6.56 28.72 -9.52
N TYR A 178 -5.50 29.52 -9.43
CA TYR A 178 -4.45 29.33 -8.43
C TYR A 178 -4.96 29.45 -7.01
N ILE A 179 -5.71 30.52 -6.74
CA ILE A 179 -6.31 30.74 -5.42
C ILE A 179 -7.25 29.59 -5.08
N TYR A 180 -8.03 29.12 -6.05
CA TYR A 180 -8.92 27.97 -5.88
C TYR A 180 -8.14 26.69 -5.50
N VAL A 181 -7.07 26.35 -6.25
CA VAL A 181 -6.27 25.13 -5.96
C VAL A 181 -5.64 25.22 -4.58
N MET A 182 -5.00 26.35 -4.25
CA MET A 182 -4.37 26.54 -2.94
C MET A 182 -5.39 26.49 -1.79
N LYS A 183 -6.52 27.17 -1.95
CA LYS A 183 -7.59 27.18 -0.96
C LYS A 183 -8.21 25.80 -0.79
N SER A 184 -8.50 25.11 -1.90
CA SER A 184 -9.09 23.75 -1.89
C SER A 184 -8.14 22.70 -1.32
N LEU A 185 -6.83 22.91 -1.30
CA LEU A 185 -5.88 22.02 -0.64
C LEU A 185 -5.74 22.34 0.86
N ILE A 186 -5.62 23.64 1.21
CA ILE A 186 -5.37 24.04 2.61
C ILE A 186 -6.64 23.89 3.47
N GLU A 187 -7.80 24.25 2.93
CA GLU A 187 -9.08 24.22 3.64
C GLU A 187 -9.84 22.89 3.47
N ASN A 188 -9.20 21.86 2.88
CA ASN A 188 -9.86 20.57 2.61
C ASN A 188 -10.08 19.77 3.89
N LYS A 189 -11.24 19.96 4.49
CA LYS A 189 -11.64 19.26 5.71
C LYS A 189 -11.68 17.73 5.53
N LEU A 190 -12.11 17.26 4.35
CA LEU A 190 -12.14 15.83 4.05
C LEU A 190 -10.72 15.23 4.03
N MET A 191 -9.76 15.93 3.42
CA MET A 191 -8.35 15.50 3.41
C MET A 191 -7.80 15.39 4.83
N ILE A 192 -8.02 16.42 5.65
CA ILE A 192 -7.58 16.42 7.05
C ILE A 192 -8.21 15.24 7.81
N LEU A 193 -9.52 15.03 7.63
CA LEU A 193 -10.24 13.92 8.24
C LEU A 193 -9.68 12.55 7.82
N THR A 194 -9.39 12.36 6.53
CA THR A 194 -8.80 11.12 6.01
C THR A 194 -7.39 10.89 6.54
N ILE A 195 -6.57 11.94 6.66
CA ILE A 195 -5.24 11.85 7.27
C ILE A 195 -5.34 11.44 8.74
N VAL A 196 -6.21 12.11 9.51
CA VAL A 196 -6.44 11.78 10.92
C VAL A 196 -6.95 10.36 11.07
N SER A 197 -7.93 9.95 10.26
CA SER A 197 -8.43 8.58 10.26
C SER A 197 -7.31 7.57 9.96
N SER A 198 -6.50 7.80 8.93
CA SER A 198 -5.39 6.93 8.56
C SER A 198 -4.38 6.78 9.69
N ILE A 199 -4.03 7.86 10.39
CA ILE A 199 -3.13 7.84 11.53
C ILE A 199 -3.75 7.06 12.70
N CYS A 200 -5.01 7.31 13.04
CA CYS A 200 -5.72 6.63 14.12
C CYS A 200 -5.86 5.12 13.85
N VAL A 201 -6.23 4.74 12.62
CA VAL A 201 -6.34 3.33 12.19
C VAL A 201 -4.98 2.64 12.26
N TYR A 202 -3.91 3.31 11.78
CA TYR A 202 -2.55 2.80 11.89
C TYR A 202 -2.18 2.49 13.34
N PHE A 203 -2.36 3.46 14.24
CA PHE A 203 -2.02 3.27 15.66
C PHE A 203 -2.89 2.21 16.33
N ALA A 204 -4.18 2.14 16.03
CA ALA A 204 -5.06 1.10 16.56
C ALA A 204 -4.56 -0.31 16.17
N ALA A 205 -4.27 -0.52 14.88
CA ALA A 205 -3.73 -1.79 14.40
C ALA A 205 -2.34 -2.08 14.99
N TYR A 206 -1.47 -1.06 15.06
CA TYR A 206 -0.10 -1.18 15.58
C TYR A 206 -0.06 -1.53 17.06
N VAL A 207 -0.90 -0.91 17.90
CA VAL A 207 -0.99 -1.19 19.33
C VAL A 207 -1.57 -2.59 19.56
N CYS A 208 -2.69 -2.91 18.90
CA CYS A 208 -3.33 -4.21 19.06
C CYS A 208 -2.40 -5.38 18.71
N ARG A 209 -1.59 -5.27 17.64
CA ARG A 209 -0.66 -6.35 17.27
C ARG A 209 0.43 -6.61 18.32
N ARG A 210 0.76 -5.62 19.17
CA ARG A 210 1.77 -5.74 20.25
C ARG A 210 1.24 -6.36 21.52
N LEU A 211 -0.09 -6.55 21.62
CA LEU A 211 -0.67 -7.20 22.77
C LEU A 211 -0.30 -8.69 22.79
N ALA A 212 0.04 -9.21 23.95
CA ALA A 212 0.38 -10.62 24.15
C ALA A 212 -0.86 -11.53 24.18
N ILE A 213 -1.72 -11.41 23.13
CA ILE A 213 -2.98 -12.14 22.97
C ILE A 213 -2.89 -13.06 21.77
N SER A 214 -3.46 -14.26 21.85
CA SER A 214 -3.39 -15.30 20.81
C SER A 214 -3.90 -14.87 19.43
N HIS A 215 -4.77 -13.85 19.35
CA HIS A 215 -5.34 -13.35 18.08
C HIS A 215 -5.10 -11.84 17.88
N ALA A 216 -3.97 -11.32 18.36
CA ALA A 216 -3.64 -9.90 18.34
C ALA A 216 -3.78 -9.23 16.96
N TYR A 217 -3.42 -9.94 15.89
CA TYR A 217 -3.53 -9.42 14.53
C TYR A 217 -4.98 -9.27 14.05
N ILE A 218 -5.84 -10.25 14.38
CA ILE A 218 -7.28 -10.17 14.04
C ILE A 218 -7.93 -9.03 14.82
N LEU A 219 -7.60 -8.90 16.10
CA LEU A 219 -8.04 -7.77 16.93
C LEU A 219 -7.56 -6.43 16.36
N GLY A 220 -6.34 -6.38 15.82
CA GLY A 220 -5.81 -5.18 15.14
C GLY A 220 -6.61 -4.79 13.91
N ILE A 221 -7.06 -5.75 13.09
CA ILE A 221 -7.93 -5.48 11.94
C ILE A 221 -9.29 -4.96 12.40
N LEU A 222 -9.92 -5.65 13.35
CA LEU A 222 -11.23 -5.24 13.87
C LEU A 222 -11.19 -3.86 14.52
N ALA A 223 -10.17 -3.60 15.35
CA ALA A 223 -9.95 -2.28 15.95
C ALA A 223 -9.75 -1.20 14.89
N GLY A 224 -8.95 -1.49 13.86
CA GLY A 224 -8.75 -0.56 12.73
C GLY A 224 -10.04 -0.26 11.97
N MET A 225 -10.89 -1.26 11.72
CA MET A 225 -12.19 -1.07 11.09
C MET A 225 -13.12 -0.20 11.94
N ILE A 226 -13.23 -0.48 13.24
CA ILE A 226 -14.08 0.29 14.16
C ILE A 226 -13.58 1.74 14.25
N VAL A 227 -12.27 1.93 14.41
CA VAL A 227 -11.67 3.27 14.48
C VAL A 227 -11.90 4.05 13.19
N ASN A 228 -11.73 3.42 12.00
CA ASN A 228 -12.01 4.09 10.74
C ASN A 228 -13.45 4.58 10.64
N LEU A 229 -14.42 3.70 10.97
CA LEU A 229 -15.84 4.05 10.94
C LEU A 229 -16.15 5.18 11.94
N MET A 230 -15.62 5.09 13.17
CA MET A 230 -15.83 6.13 14.18
C MET A 230 -15.27 7.47 13.74
N VAL A 231 -14.00 7.51 13.29
CA VAL A 231 -13.35 8.77 12.91
C VAL A 231 -14.02 9.37 11.68
N MET A 232 -14.35 8.58 10.66
CA MET A 232 -14.96 9.09 9.43
C MET A 232 -16.40 9.56 9.65
N ILE A 233 -17.20 8.85 10.45
CA ILE A 233 -18.61 9.24 10.70
C ILE A 233 -18.68 10.40 11.69
N ILE A 234 -18.04 10.25 12.86
CA ILE A 234 -18.10 11.30 13.90
C ILE A 234 -17.35 12.55 13.46
N GLY A 235 -16.16 12.37 12.86
CA GLY A 235 -15.39 13.47 12.32
C GLY A 235 -16.10 14.18 11.16
N GLY A 236 -16.79 13.45 10.29
CA GLY A 236 -17.64 14.00 9.24
C GLY A 236 -18.73 14.91 9.81
N LEU A 237 -19.39 14.51 10.90
CA LEU A 237 -20.39 15.32 11.59
C LEU A 237 -19.79 16.57 12.27
N ILE A 238 -18.63 16.42 12.93
CA ILE A 238 -17.98 17.55 13.64
C ILE A 238 -17.46 18.61 12.66
N PHE A 239 -16.86 18.18 11.55
CA PHE A 239 -16.30 19.10 10.54
C PHE A 239 -17.32 19.55 9.49
N ASP A 240 -18.57 19.09 9.60
CA ASP A 240 -19.64 19.36 8.60
C ASP A 240 -19.19 18.96 7.18
N VAL A 241 -18.61 17.77 7.05
CA VAL A 241 -18.18 17.20 5.78
C VAL A 241 -19.22 16.18 5.32
N LYS A 242 -19.70 16.33 4.10
CA LYS A 242 -20.60 15.34 3.48
C LYS A 242 -19.80 14.07 3.17
N THR A 243 -19.77 13.15 4.12
CA THR A 243 -19.23 11.80 3.92
C THR A 243 -20.35 10.87 3.50
N ASP A 244 -20.14 10.13 2.44
CA ASP A 244 -21.09 9.09 2.02
C ASP A 244 -20.92 7.86 2.91
N VAL A 245 -21.74 7.76 3.95
CA VAL A 245 -21.65 6.74 5.01
C VAL A 245 -21.72 5.33 4.43
N PHE A 246 -22.48 5.14 3.35
CA PHE A 246 -22.59 3.83 2.70
C PHE A 246 -21.25 3.39 2.11
N TRP A 247 -20.57 4.26 1.36
CA TRP A 247 -19.27 3.95 0.77
C TRP A 247 -18.16 3.83 1.83
N VAL A 248 -18.20 4.63 2.89
CA VAL A 248 -17.28 4.49 4.03
C VAL A 248 -17.43 3.14 4.70
N PHE A 249 -18.68 2.70 4.94
CA PHE A 249 -18.94 1.39 5.55
C PHE A 249 -18.50 0.24 4.64
N LEU A 250 -18.93 0.23 3.38
CA LEU A 250 -18.60 -0.80 2.41
C LEU A 250 -17.07 -0.88 2.18
N GLY A 251 -16.42 0.26 1.99
CA GLY A 251 -14.97 0.35 1.80
C GLY A 251 -14.18 -0.12 3.01
N THR A 252 -14.65 0.17 4.23
CA THR A 252 -14.03 -0.33 5.46
C THR A 252 -14.16 -1.85 5.58
N MET A 253 -15.33 -2.41 5.24
CA MET A 253 -15.54 -3.86 5.23
C MET A 253 -14.62 -4.56 4.23
N LEU A 254 -14.57 -4.07 2.99
CA LEU A 254 -13.65 -4.58 1.98
C LEU A 254 -12.19 -4.46 2.42
N SER A 255 -11.80 -3.32 2.98
CA SER A 255 -10.44 -3.12 3.54
C SER A 255 -10.10 -4.15 4.61
N GLY A 256 -11.04 -4.47 5.50
CA GLY A 256 -10.87 -5.48 6.54
C GLY A 256 -10.64 -6.88 5.96
N VAL A 257 -11.43 -7.27 4.94
CA VAL A 257 -11.27 -8.57 4.26
C VAL A 257 -9.89 -8.66 3.60
N PHE A 258 -9.47 -7.63 2.87
CA PHE A 258 -8.13 -7.63 2.25
C PHE A 258 -7.00 -7.56 3.28
N ALA A 259 -7.17 -6.82 4.38
CA ALA A 259 -6.20 -6.80 5.48
C ALA A 259 -6.06 -8.19 6.11
N PHE A 260 -7.16 -8.94 6.25
CA PHE A 260 -7.15 -10.33 6.71
C PHE A 260 -6.37 -11.24 5.75
N VAL A 261 -6.55 -11.07 4.44
CA VAL A 261 -5.76 -11.80 3.44
C VAL A 261 -4.27 -11.49 3.57
N VAL A 262 -3.90 -10.22 3.69
CA VAL A 262 -2.50 -9.80 3.90
C VAL A 262 -1.94 -10.41 5.19
N GLN A 263 -2.70 -10.40 6.27
CA GLN A 263 -2.33 -11.03 7.54
C GLN A 263 -2.11 -12.54 7.36
N PHE A 264 -3.02 -13.23 6.70
CA PHE A 264 -2.95 -14.68 6.50
C PHE A 264 -1.64 -15.08 5.80
N PHE A 265 -1.24 -14.35 4.74
CA PHE A 265 -0.02 -14.67 4.02
C PHE A 265 1.26 -14.24 4.74
N LYS A 266 1.23 -13.17 5.52
CA LYS A 266 2.45 -12.58 6.12
C LYS A 266 2.72 -13.04 7.56
N TYR A 267 1.69 -13.24 8.38
CA TYR A 267 1.83 -13.35 9.84
C TYR A 267 1.29 -14.62 10.47
N LEU A 268 0.66 -15.51 9.71
CA LEU A 268 0.33 -16.79 10.31
C LEU A 268 1.66 -17.50 10.60
N LEU A 269 1.93 -17.72 11.88
CA LEU A 269 3.12 -18.42 12.36
C LEU A 269 3.25 -19.76 11.66
N ASP A 270 4.43 -20.02 11.14
CA ASP A 270 4.77 -21.32 10.57
C ASP A 270 5.04 -22.28 11.73
N TYR A 271 4.00 -23.00 12.14
CA TYR A 271 4.12 -23.98 13.22
C TYR A 271 4.83 -25.27 12.80
N THR A 272 5.31 -25.35 11.56
CA THR A 272 5.97 -26.55 11.02
C THR A 272 7.46 -26.37 10.82
N SER A 273 7.97 -25.12 10.81
CA SER A 273 9.38 -24.87 10.61
C SER A 273 10.15 -24.86 11.93
N VAL A 274 11.20 -25.64 11.97
CA VAL A 274 12.24 -25.53 13.00
C VAL A 274 13.16 -24.40 12.59
N GLU A 275 13.23 -23.35 13.41
CA GLU A 275 14.15 -22.23 13.16
C GLU A 275 15.46 -22.47 13.92
N HIS A 276 16.57 -22.41 13.21
CA HIS A 276 17.91 -22.40 13.77
C HIS A 276 18.38 -20.95 13.86
N LEU A 277 18.45 -20.43 15.08
CA LEU A 277 18.95 -19.09 15.36
C LEU A 277 20.36 -19.19 15.90
N GLN A 278 21.26 -18.41 15.33
CA GLN A 278 22.61 -18.24 15.83
C GLN A 278 22.75 -16.75 16.23
N PHE A 279 23.17 -16.53 17.44
CA PHE A 279 23.59 -15.21 17.91
C PHE A 279 24.82 -15.36 18.80
N ASP A 280 25.63 -14.34 18.84
CA ASP A 280 26.88 -14.27 19.60
C ASP A 280 26.82 -13.12 20.62
N ASP A 281 27.47 -13.33 21.71
CA ASP A 281 27.79 -12.35 22.73
C ASP A 281 29.32 -12.33 22.85
N ASP A 282 29.90 -11.37 23.58
CA ASP A 282 31.35 -11.20 23.71
C ASP A 282 32.07 -12.45 24.22
N ASP A 283 31.35 -13.34 24.95
CA ASP A 283 31.90 -14.55 25.56
C ASP A 283 31.41 -15.87 24.95
N TYR A 284 30.26 -15.91 24.22
CA TYR A 284 29.64 -17.17 23.79
C TYR A 284 28.92 -17.08 22.45
N PHE A 285 29.01 -18.18 21.70
CA PHE A 285 28.13 -18.46 20.54
C PHE A 285 26.93 -19.26 20.98
N TYR A 286 25.72 -18.75 20.72
CA TYR A 286 24.46 -19.43 21.05
C TYR A 286 23.85 -20.03 19.80
N TYR A 287 23.61 -21.34 19.84
CA TYR A 287 22.87 -22.05 18.79
C TYR A 287 21.53 -22.47 19.38
N VAL A 288 20.47 -21.80 19.00
CA VAL A 288 19.12 -22.07 19.50
C VAL A 288 18.28 -22.71 18.42
N THR A 289 17.72 -23.89 18.73
CA THR A 289 16.74 -24.57 17.88
C THR A 289 15.36 -24.31 18.44
N ALA A 290 14.58 -23.45 17.78
CA ALA A 290 13.20 -23.17 18.11
C ALA A 290 12.31 -24.23 17.45
N VAL A 291 11.70 -25.10 18.25
CA VAL A 291 10.76 -26.13 17.79
C VAL A 291 9.33 -25.64 18.09
N PRO A 292 8.43 -25.60 17.10
CA PRO A 292 7.05 -25.20 17.35
C PRO A 292 6.34 -26.17 18.28
N LYS A 293 5.59 -25.64 19.25
CA LYS A 293 4.83 -26.43 20.23
C LYS A 293 3.70 -27.27 19.61
N LEU A 294 3.23 -26.88 18.43
CA LEU A 294 2.23 -27.62 17.65
C LEU A 294 2.93 -28.29 16.49
N SER A 295 3.21 -29.59 16.63
CA SER A 295 3.59 -30.40 15.47
C SER A 295 2.32 -30.70 14.66
N VAL A 296 2.18 -30.07 13.50
CA VAL A 296 1.25 -30.57 12.48
C VAL A 296 1.92 -31.84 11.98
N THR A 297 1.37 -33.00 12.35
CA THR A 297 1.81 -34.30 11.89
C THR A 297 1.83 -34.28 10.35
N SER A 298 3.01 -34.21 9.76
CA SER A 298 3.18 -34.50 8.34
C SER A 298 2.65 -35.92 8.07
N PRO A 299 1.92 -36.15 6.97
CA PRO A 299 1.48 -37.50 6.63
C PRO A 299 2.69 -38.41 6.60
N ASN A 300 2.57 -39.56 7.26
CA ASN A 300 3.62 -40.57 7.44
C ASN A 300 4.47 -40.73 6.17
N LEU A 301 5.67 -40.20 6.19
CA LEU A 301 6.72 -40.67 5.29
C LEU A 301 7.05 -42.08 5.70
N ASN A 302 6.59 -43.09 4.96
CA ASN A 302 7.06 -44.44 5.06
C ASN A 302 8.56 -44.43 4.70
N ILE A 303 9.39 -44.35 5.72
CA ILE A 303 10.83 -44.57 5.55
C ILE A 303 11.01 -46.07 5.34
N LEU A 304 11.14 -46.49 4.08
CA LEU A 304 11.66 -47.82 3.75
C LEU A 304 13.09 -47.85 4.26
N LYS A 305 13.30 -48.50 5.43
CA LYS A 305 14.63 -48.91 5.85
C LYS A 305 15.13 -49.97 4.86
N ILE A 306 16.01 -49.56 3.96
CA ILE A 306 16.80 -50.52 3.19
C ILE A 306 17.82 -51.08 4.18
N ASN A 307 17.56 -52.28 4.69
CA ASN A 307 18.55 -53.05 5.43
C ASN A 307 19.67 -53.38 4.43
N GLY A 308 20.80 -52.69 4.52
CA GLY A 308 22.03 -53.16 3.94
C GLY A 308 22.42 -54.46 4.66
N ASN A 309 22.41 -55.57 3.97
CA ASN A 309 22.99 -56.81 4.45
C ASN A 309 24.46 -56.58 4.80
N GLU A 310 24.77 -56.63 6.07
CA GLU A 310 26.11 -56.95 6.52
C GLU A 310 26.38 -58.41 6.08
N THR A 311 27.20 -58.59 5.08
CA THR A 311 27.90 -59.86 4.85
C THR A 311 29.08 -59.88 5.78
N ASP A 312 28.88 -60.46 6.96
CA ASP A 312 29.97 -61.10 7.69
C ASP A 312 30.60 -62.14 6.83
N LYS A 313 31.90 -62.02 6.58
CA LYS A 313 32.77 -63.16 6.38
C LYS A 313 34.19 -62.81 6.78
N GLU A 314 34.67 -63.61 7.81
CA GLU A 314 36.00 -64.13 8.12
C GLU A 314 37.18 -63.15 8.11
#